data_04e831382ea4d23a5188fd7f94be26f3
#
_entry.id   04e831382ea4d23a5188fd7f94be26f3
#
_cell.length_a   1.000
_cell.length_b   1.000
_cell.length_c   1.000
_cell.angle_alpha   90.00
_cell.angle_beta   90.00
_cell.angle_gamma   90.00
#
_symmetry.space_group_name_H-M   'P 1'
#
loop_
_entity.id
_entity.type
_entity.pdbx_description
1 polymer ?
#
loop_
_entity_poly.entity_id
_entity_poly.type
_entity_poly.pdbx_seq_one_letter_code
_entity_poly.pdbx_strand_id
1 'polypeptide(L)'
;MNLICKSAGALAAMLLAPAAGAALLTFEAAGANAAAITPTRDAFRAAVGGGTTAGANGSFGGLRREINWDGVPDIRADPNPLPADFFNVNSPRGAVFTTPGTGFLVSANSGQASPVLFGFPNDFQTFSPQRLFTAVNSNITDVSFFVPGTTTAATTSAFAAIFVDVEVAGLTTMEFFDESGSSILSRDVLVGGNQGLSFLGAVAGAGERISRVRLTSGANTIVANGTLGNPNDDVVVMDDFLYAE
;
A
#
# COMPACT_ATOMS: atom_id res chain seq x y z
N MET A 1 47.57 -9.04 -63.96
CA MET A 1 47.51 -7.89 -63.06
C MET A 1 46.07 -7.92 -62.48
N ASN A 2 45.87 -8.62 -61.34
CA ASN A 2 44.56 -8.84 -60.72
C ASN A 2 44.34 -7.83 -59.59
N LEU A 3 43.38 -6.93 -59.76
CA LEU A 3 42.93 -6.04 -58.72
C LEU A 3 41.94 -6.80 -57.81
N ILE A 4 42.29 -6.96 -56.51
CA ILE A 4 41.40 -7.45 -55.49
C ILE A 4 40.72 -6.24 -54.86
N CYS A 5 39.43 -6.11 -55.07
CA CYS A 5 38.56 -5.12 -54.41
C CYS A 5 38.18 -5.63 -53.02
N LYS A 6 38.69 -4.99 -51.93
CA LYS A 6 38.25 -5.30 -50.56
C LYS A 6 37.06 -4.42 -50.22
N SER A 7 35.89 -5.05 -50.12
CA SER A 7 34.69 -4.38 -49.55
C SER A 7 34.77 -4.34 -48.04
N ALA A 8 34.84 -3.15 -47.46
CA ALA A 8 34.72 -2.92 -46.03
C ALA A 8 33.20 -2.87 -45.66
N GLY A 9 32.74 -3.88 -44.97
CA GLY A 9 31.41 -3.89 -44.39
C GLY A 9 31.38 -3.01 -43.12
N ALA A 10 30.62 -1.95 -43.14
CA ALA A 10 30.34 -1.14 -41.94
C ALA A 10 29.29 -1.85 -41.09
N LEU A 11 29.67 -2.30 -39.89
CA LEU A 11 28.80 -2.84 -38.88
C LEU A 11 28.11 -1.66 -38.16
N ALA A 12 26.84 -1.40 -38.48
CA ALA A 12 26.05 -0.41 -37.76
C ALA A 12 25.63 -1.00 -36.38
N ALA A 13 26.24 -0.54 -35.31
CA ALA A 13 25.79 -0.81 -33.95
C ALA A 13 24.50 -0.02 -33.69
N MET A 14 23.37 -0.71 -33.65
CA MET A 14 22.09 -0.15 -33.15
C MET A 14 22.23 0.03 -31.64
N LEU A 15 22.42 1.25 -31.16
CA LEU A 15 22.25 1.62 -29.77
C LEU A 15 20.75 1.62 -29.49
N LEU A 16 20.23 0.56 -28.80
CA LEU A 16 18.94 0.64 -28.17
C LEU A 16 19.04 1.66 -27.04
N ALA A 17 18.41 2.81 -27.21
CA ALA A 17 18.16 3.71 -26.08
C ALA A 17 17.25 2.98 -25.08
N PRO A 18 17.54 3.02 -23.77
CA PRO A 18 16.61 2.52 -22.79
C PRO A 18 15.29 3.28 -22.95
N ALA A 19 14.17 2.57 -23.06
CA ALA A 19 12.86 3.19 -23.00
C ALA A 19 12.77 3.87 -21.62
N ALA A 20 12.62 5.20 -21.62
CA ALA A 20 12.30 5.91 -20.39
C ALA A 20 10.94 5.35 -19.91
N GLY A 21 10.93 4.63 -18.79
CA GLY A 21 9.71 4.17 -18.17
C GLY A 21 8.78 5.37 -17.96
N ALA A 22 7.49 5.19 -18.22
CA ALA A 22 6.53 6.25 -17.97
C ALA A 22 6.46 6.48 -16.45
N ALA A 23 6.72 7.72 -16.00
CA ALA A 23 6.71 8.04 -14.58
C ALA A 23 5.32 7.76 -13.98
N LEU A 24 5.28 7.15 -12.78
CA LEU A 24 4.03 6.96 -12.04
C LEU A 24 3.45 8.33 -11.66
N LEU A 25 2.13 8.49 -11.86
CA LEU A 25 1.40 9.68 -11.42
C LEU A 25 1.08 9.54 -9.92
N THR A 26 1.58 10.46 -9.09
CA THR A 26 1.38 10.45 -7.65
C THR A 26 0.22 11.33 -7.19
N PHE A 27 -0.42 10.91 -6.10
CA PHE A 27 -1.51 11.58 -5.41
C PHE A 27 -1.14 11.66 -3.93
N GLU A 28 -0.96 12.88 -3.40
CA GLU A 28 -0.40 13.09 -2.06
C GLU A 28 -1.21 14.16 -1.33
N ALA A 29 -1.61 13.88 -0.10
CA ALA A 29 -2.23 14.85 0.80
C ALA A 29 -2.03 14.44 2.24
N ALA A 30 -1.97 15.42 3.15
CA ALA A 30 -1.94 15.18 4.58
C ALA A 30 -2.70 16.28 5.33
N GLY A 31 -3.18 15.96 6.53
CA GLY A 31 -3.83 16.93 7.39
C GLY A 31 -4.48 16.30 8.62
N ALA A 32 -5.09 17.13 9.44
CA ALA A 32 -5.54 16.75 10.76
C ALA A 32 -6.76 15.81 10.79
N ASN A 33 -7.44 15.58 9.67
CA ASN A 33 -8.66 14.76 9.64
C ASN A 33 -8.99 14.27 8.23
N ALA A 34 -10.01 13.41 8.12
CA ALA A 34 -10.45 12.81 6.85
C ALA A 34 -10.78 13.85 5.76
N ALA A 35 -11.35 14.99 6.12
CA ALA A 35 -11.73 16.03 5.14
C ALA A 35 -10.51 16.62 4.41
N ALA A 36 -9.35 16.65 5.06
CA ALA A 36 -8.12 17.19 4.47
C ALA A 36 -7.57 16.31 3.32
N ILE A 37 -7.76 14.99 3.38
CA ILE A 37 -7.20 14.04 2.40
C ILE A 37 -8.25 13.48 1.43
N THR A 38 -9.55 13.58 1.75
CA THR A 38 -10.64 13.04 0.94
C THR A 38 -10.61 13.53 -0.52
N PRO A 39 -10.37 14.83 -0.85
CA PRO A 39 -10.32 15.26 -2.23
C PRO A 39 -9.23 14.54 -3.05
N THR A 40 -8.07 14.31 -2.46
CA THR A 40 -6.95 13.62 -3.13
C THR A 40 -7.23 12.13 -3.30
N ARG A 41 -7.79 11.47 -2.28
CA ARG A 41 -8.26 10.09 -2.40
C ARG A 41 -9.30 9.95 -3.51
N ASP A 42 -10.24 10.88 -3.61
CA ASP A 42 -11.28 10.84 -4.65
C ASP A 42 -10.70 11.14 -6.05
N ALA A 43 -9.69 12.00 -6.15
CA ALA A 43 -8.95 12.20 -7.40
C ALA A 43 -8.21 10.91 -7.83
N PHE A 44 -7.60 10.19 -6.90
CA PHE A 44 -7.01 8.87 -7.17
C PHE A 44 -8.08 7.87 -7.65
N ARG A 45 -9.23 7.78 -6.97
CA ARG A 45 -10.36 6.93 -7.40
C ARG A 45 -10.84 7.27 -8.81
N ALA A 46 -10.91 8.57 -9.14
CA ALA A 46 -11.30 9.02 -10.47
C ALA A 46 -10.26 8.62 -11.53
N ALA A 47 -8.98 8.71 -11.22
CA ALA A 47 -7.90 8.31 -12.14
C ALA A 47 -7.87 6.81 -12.40
N VAL A 48 -8.13 5.97 -11.39
CA VAL A 48 -8.22 4.51 -11.52
C VAL A 48 -9.53 4.09 -12.17
N GLY A 49 -10.62 4.80 -11.85
CA GLY A 49 -11.96 4.44 -12.32
C GLY A 49 -12.73 3.55 -11.35
N GLY A 50 -13.87 3.06 -11.82
CA GLY A 50 -14.82 2.27 -11.03
C GLY A 50 -15.97 3.09 -10.46
N GLY A 51 -17.00 2.39 -9.99
CA GLY A 51 -18.19 3.01 -9.39
C GLY A 51 -17.99 3.46 -7.95
N THR A 52 -19.06 3.96 -7.37
CA THR A 52 -19.12 4.39 -5.94
C THR A 52 -19.67 3.30 -5.02
N THR A 53 -20.24 2.24 -5.58
CA THR A 53 -20.84 1.14 -4.83
C THR A 53 -19.94 -0.08 -4.96
N ALA A 54 -19.54 -0.63 -3.82
CA ALA A 54 -18.77 -1.86 -3.77
C ALA A 54 -19.62 -3.06 -4.19
N GLY A 55 -19.12 -3.84 -5.13
CA GLY A 55 -19.61 -5.16 -5.46
C GLY A 55 -18.99 -6.25 -4.61
N ALA A 56 -19.04 -7.47 -5.09
CA ALA A 56 -18.47 -8.63 -4.40
C ALA A 56 -16.96 -8.42 -4.14
N ASN A 57 -16.52 -8.83 -2.94
CA ASN A 57 -15.12 -8.79 -2.52
C ASN A 57 -14.45 -7.41 -2.69
N GLY A 58 -15.20 -6.33 -2.45
CA GLY A 58 -14.69 -4.97 -2.49
C GLY A 58 -14.32 -4.46 -3.88
N SER A 59 -14.86 -5.07 -4.95
CA SER A 59 -14.67 -4.61 -6.33
C SER A 59 -15.58 -3.43 -6.65
N PHE A 60 -15.04 -2.44 -7.32
CA PHE A 60 -15.75 -1.26 -7.82
C PHE A 60 -15.77 -1.29 -9.35
N GLY A 61 -16.71 -2.07 -9.89
CA GLY A 61 -16.96 -2.16 -11.33
C GLY A 61 -15.88 -2.92 -12.12
N GLY A 62 -15.09 -3.79 -11.49
CA GLY A 62 -14.01 -4.52 -12.15
C GLY A 62 -12.79 -3.65 -12.50
N LEU A 63 -12.64 -2.47 -11.88
CA LEU A 63 -11.53 -1.55 -12.13
C LEU A 63 -10.69 -1.25 -10.89
N ARG A 64 -11.31 -1.28 -9.72
CA ARG A 64 -10.67 -0.95 -8.46
C ARG A 64 -11.15 -1.87 -7.34
N ARG A 65 -10.27 -2.21 -6.41
CA ARG A 65 -10.60 -2.82 -5.11
C ARG A 65 -10.18 -1.91 -3.97
N GLU A 66 -10.93 -2.01 -2.87
CA GLU A 66 -10.63 -1.28 -1.64
C GLU A 66 -10.71 -2.22 -0.44
N ILE A 67 -9.83 -1.99 0.53
CA ILE A 67 -9.78 -2.66 1.82
C ILE A 67 -9.86 -1.56 2.86
N ASN A 68 -10.95 -1.54 3.65
CA ASN A 68 -11.13 -0.59 4.74
C ASN A 68 -11.08 -1.25 6.13
N TRP A 69 -10.72 -2.52 6.20
CA TRP A 69 -10.55 -3.35 7.39
C TRP A 69 -11.81 -3.61 8.21
N ASP A 70 -12.84 -2.77 8.14
CA ASP A 70 -14.06 -2.80 8.97
C ASP A 70 -14.83 -4.12 8.89
N GLY A 71 -14.76 -4.79 7.74
CA GLY A 71 -15.35 -6.10 7.51
C GLY A 71 -14.54 -7.29 8.07
N VAL A 72 -13.40 -7.06 8.69
CA VAL A 72 -12.62 -8.12 9.35
C VAL A 72 -13.39 -8.58 10.59
N PRO A 73 -13.69 -9.90 10.74
CA PRO A 73 -14.42 -10.38 11.89
C PRO A 73 -13.60 -10.28 13.19
N ASP A 74 -14.26 -10.09 14.32
CA ASP A 74 -13.64 -9.90 15.65
C ASP A 74 -12.65 -11.01 16.01
N ILE A 75 -12.90 -12.24 15.58
CA ILE A 75 -11.97 -13.36 15.79
C ILE A 75 -10.64 -13.23 15.02
N ARG A 76 -10.49 -12.19 14.19
CA ARG A 76 -9.30 -11.84 13.40
C ARG A 76 -8.85 -10.39 13.65
N ALA A 77 -9.40 -9.76 14.67
CA ALA A 77 -9.02 -8.43 15.13
C ALA A 77 -8.32 -8.53 16.48
N ASP A 78 -7.57 -7.49 16.84
CA ASP A 78 -6.81 -7.39 18.09
C ASP A 78 -7.61 -7.94 19.30
N PRO A 79 -7.05 -8.85 20.09
CA PRO A 79 -5.65 -9.33 20.12
C PRO A 79 -5.35 -10.50 19.18
N ASN A 80 -6.29 -10.93 18.35
CA ASN A 80 -6.10 -12.06 17.47
C ASN A 80 -5.36 -11.64 16.18
N PRO A 81 -4.44 -12.48 15.66
CA PRO A 81 -3.70 -12.15 14.46
C PRO A 81 -4.59 -12.19 13.22
N LEU A 82 -4.37 -11.24 12.31
CA LEU A 82 -4.92 -11.29 10.97
C LEU A 82 -4.05 -12.23 10.11
N PRO A 83 -4.62 -13.26 9.44
CA PRO A 83 -3.88 -14.03 8.46
C PRO A 83 -3.36 -13.15 7.32
N ALA A 84 -2.11 -13.35 6.93
CA ALA A 84 -1.44 -12.55 5.88
C ALA A 84 -2.16 -12.63 4.52
N ASP A 85 -2.84 -13.71 4.24
CA ASP A 85 -3.60 -13.99 3.03
C ASP A 85 -5.13 -13.78 3.17
N PHE A 86 -5.57 -13.17 4.27
CA PHE A 86 -7.00 -12.98 4.55
C PHE A 86 -7.73 -12.35 3.35
N PHE A 87 -7.14 -11.32 2.73
CA PHE A 87 -7.71 -10.64 1.58
C PHE A 87 -7.41 -11.31 0.23
N ASN A 88 -6.94 -12.53 0.26
CA ASN A 88 -6.89 -13.40 -0.92
C ASN A 88 -7.74 -14.66 -0.75
N VAL A 89 -7.79 -15.23 0.46
CA VAL A 89 -8.49 -16.51 0.74
C VAL A 89 -9.88 -16.28 1.33
N ASN A 90 -9.97 -15.51 2.43
CA ASN A 90 -11.24 -15.35 3.16
C ASN A 90 -12.15 -14.28 2.55
N SER A 91 -11.56 -13.20 2.07
CA SER A 91 -12.24 -12.10 1.40
C SER A 91 -11.52 -11.79 0.09
N PRO A 92 -11.74 -12.61 -0.97
CA PRO A 92 -10.87 -12.66 -2.13
C PRO A 92 -10.79 -11.32 -2.89
N ARG A 93 -9.80 -10.51 -2.53
CA ARG A 93 -9.44 -9.25 -3.18
C ARG A 93 -8.10 -9.33 -3.90
N GLY A 94 -7.38 -10.47 -3.77
CA GLY A 94 -6.10 -10.69 -4.43
C GLY A 94 -4.93 -9.95 -3.78
N ALA A 95 -5.04 -9.51 -2.52
CA ALA A 95 -3.96 -8.91 -1.77
C ALA A 95 -3.42 -9.88 -0.71
N VAL A 96 -2.09 -10.05 -0.68
CA VAL A 96 -1.37 -10.84 0.33
C VAL A 96 -0.26 -9.99 0.93
N PHE A 97 -0.14 -10.04 2.25
CA PHE A 97 0.81 -9.25 3.00
C PHE A 97 1.99 -10.08 3.49
N THR A 98 3.19 -9.48 3.54
CA THR A 98 4.35 -10.06 4.21
C THR A 98 5.06 -9.00 5.04
N THR A 99 5.74 -9.43 6.11
CA THR A 99 6.50 -8.55 7.00
C THR A 99 7.70 -9.30 7.57
N PRO A 100 8.83 -8.63 7.83
CA PRO A 100 9.92 -9.21 8.64
C PRO A 100 9.52 -9.43 10.11
N GLY A 101 8.42 -8.80 10.55
CA GLY A 101 7.88 -8.94 11.91
C GLY A 101 7.20 -10.28 12.16
N THR A 102 6.32 -10.32 13.16
CA THR A 102 5.68 -11.56 13.63
C THR A 102 4.27 -11.78 13.05
N GLY A 103 3.76 -10.86 12.24
CA GLY A 103 2.45 -10.94 11.59
C GLY A 103 1.74 -9.60 11.54
N PHE A 104 0.42 -9.63 11.52
CA PHE A 104 -0.43 -8.46 11.33
C PHE A 104 -1.56 -8.42 12.34
N LEU A 105 -1.97 -7.20 12.70
CA LEU A 105 -3.16 -6.92 13.49
C LEU A 105 -4.08 -5.95 12.76
N VAL A 106 -5.37 -6.12 13.00
CA VAL A 106 -6.42 -5.14 12.73
C VAL A 106 -7.00 -4.73 14.08
N SER A 107 -7.19 -3.45 14.33
CA SER A 107 -7.67 -2.96 15.62
C SER A 107 -9.09 -3.45 15.92
N ALA A 108 -9.45 -3.52 17.20
CA ALA A 108 -10.77 -3.95 17.64
C ALA A 108 -11.85 -2.92 17.32
N ASN A 109 -13.10 -3.37 17.22
CA ASN A 109 -14.27 -2.48 17.18
C ASN A 109 -14.57 -1.89 18.56
N SER A 110 -15.27 -0.76 18.55
CA SER A 110 -15.89 -0.20 19.74
C SER A 110 -16.82 -1.23 20.42
N GLY A 111 -16.67 -1.41 21.71
CA GLY A 111 -17.45 -2.38 22.50
C GLY A 111 -16.83 -3.78 22.57
N GLN A 112 -15.69 -4.03 21.92
CA GLN A 112 -14.94 -5.27 22.10
C GLN A 112 -14.10 -5.23 23.39
N ALA A 113 -13.73 -6.42 23.89
CA ALA A 113 -12.85 -6.55 25.08
C ALA A 113 -11.43 -6.01 24.80
N SER A 114 -10.98 -6.08 23.56
CA SER A 114 -9.70 -5.50 23.13
C SER A 114 -9.88 -4.03 22.74
N PRO A 115 -8.86 -3.19 22.92
CA PRO A 115 -8.98 -1.77 22.68
C PRO A 115 -9.13 -1.44 21.18
N VAL A 116 -10.00 -0.48 20.89
CA VAL A 116 -10.04 0.20 19.59
C VAL A 116 -8.75 0.99 19.39
N LEU A 117 -8.38 1.30 18.16
CA LEU A 117 -7.16 2.07 17.84
C LEU A 117 -5.91 1.48 18.53
N PHE A 118 -5.85 0.16 18.71
CA PHE A 118 -4.80 -0.54 19.45
C PHE A 118 -4.56 -0.02 20.90
N GLY A 119 -5.52 0.72 21.46
CA GLY A 119 -5.42 1.34 22.79
C GLY A 119 -4.74 2.70 22.82
N PHE A 120 -4.48 3.32 21.68
CA PHE A 120 -3.79 4.60 21.55
C PHE A 120 -4.70 5.70 20.97
N PRO A 121 -5.77 6.12 21.69
CA PRO A 121 -6.71 7.12 21.17
C PRO A 121 -6.15 8.56 21.13
N ASN A 122 -4.98 8.78 21.71
CA ASN A 122 -4.28 10.06 21.65
C ASN A 122 -3.27 10.16 20.49
N ASP A 123 -2.97 9.01 19.85
CA ASP A 123 -2.01 8.90 18.77
C ASP A 123 -2.71 8.53 17.45
N PHE A 124 -3.87 7.85 17.50
CA PHE A 124 -4.57 7.39 16.31
C PHE A 124 -5.99 7.90 16.20
N GLN A 125 -6.41 8.13 14.96
CA GLN A 125 -7.80 8.23 14.53
C GLN A 125 -8.02 7.36 13.31
N THR A 126 -9.27 7.07 12.95
CA THR A 126 -9.59 6.39 11.71
C THR A 126 -9.96 7.37 10.60
N PHE A 127 -9.65 7.02 9.37
CA PHE A 127 -10.21 7.66 8.18
C PHE A 127 -11.59 7.08 7.88
N SER A 128 -11.68 5.75 7.72
CA SER A 128 -12.93 5.01 7.73
C SER A 128 -13.10 4.34 9.10
N PRO A 129 -14.24 4.52 9.78
CA PRO A 129 -14.45 3.85 11.06
C PRO A 129 -14.77 2.35 10.83
N GLN A 130 -14.23 1.44 11.64
CA GLN A 130 -13.66 1.68 12.96
C GLN A 130 -12.24 1.12 13.11
N ARG A 131 -11.66 0.49 12.07
CA ARG A 131 -10.49 -0.37 12.22
C ARG A 131 -9.26 0.20 11.51
N LEU A 132 -8.13 0.00 12.15
CA LEU A 132 -6.80 0.27 11.60
C LEU A 132 -6.03 -1.03 11.38
N PHE A 133 -4.98 -0.99 10.58
CA PHE A 133 -4.13 -2.12 10.25
C PHE A 133 -2.66 -1.80 10.53
N THR A 134 -1.90 -2.80 11.00
CA THR A 134 -0.46 -2.68 11.21
C THR A 134 0.26 -4.03 11.13
N ALA A 135 1.54 -4.00 10.80
CA ALA A 135 2.45 -5.10 11.07
C ALA A 135 2.86 -5.10 12.55
N VAL A 136 3.23 -6.25 13.09
CA VAL A 136 3.63 -6.44 14.48
C VAL A 136 5.12 -6.77 14.56
N ASN A 137 5.84 -6.10 15.45
CA ASN A 137 7.30 -6.21 15.60
C ASN A 137 8.11 -5.84 14.34
N SER A 138 7.51 -5.05 13.46
CA SER A 138 8.16 -4.47 12.28
C SER A 138 7.36 -3.29 11.78
N ASN A 139 8.03 -2.27 11.28
CA ASN A 139 7.42 -1.14 10.58
C ASN A 139 7.33 -1.38 9.06
N ILE A 140 7.62 -2.59 8.57
CA ILE A 140 7.60 -2.93 7.14
C ILE A 140 6.43 -3.85 6.85
N THR A 141 5.63 -3.47 5.84
CA THR A 141 4.59 -4.29 5.21
C THR A 141 4.83 -4.32 3.71
N ASP A 142 5.00 -5.50 3.13
CA ASP A 142 4.96 -5.70 1.68
C ASP A 142 3.57 -6.19 1.28
N VAL A 143 2.98 -5.58 0.24
CA VAL A 143 1.72 -5.97 -0.39
C VAL A 143 2.03 -6.57 -1.75
N SER A 144 1.67 -7.83 -1.96
CA SER A 144 1.78 -8.53 -3.24
C SER A 144 0.39 -8.86 -3.79
N PHE A 145 0.27 -8.92 -5.12
CA PHE A 145 -1.02 -9.08 -5.78
C PHE A 145 -1.14 -10.46 -6.43
N PHE A 146 -2.36 -11.00 -6.38
CA PHE A 146 -2.73 -12.32 -6.92
C PHE A 146 -4.08 -12.24 -7.62
N VAL A 147 -4.33 -13.17 -8.53
CA VAL A 147 -5.70 -13.39 -9.00
C VAL A 147 -6.55 -13.79 -7.79
N PRO A 148 -7.62 -13.06 -7.47
CA PRO A 148 -8.39 -13.25 -6.24
C PRO A 148 -8.80 -14.70 -5.99
N GLY A 149 -8.50 -15.21 -4.80
CA GLY A 149 -8.82 -16.59 -4.39
C GLY A 149 -7.87 -17.66 -4.95
N THR A 150 -6.76 -17.26 -5.58
CA THR A 150 -5.80 -18.21 -6.18
C THR A 150 -4.37 -17.93 -5.71
N THR A 151 -3.44 -18.80 -6.10
CA THR A 151 -1.99 -18.62 -5.90
C THR A 151 -1.29 -18.07 -7.15
N THR A 152 -2.05 -17.68 -8.17
CA THR A 152 -1.51 -17.09 -9.40
C THR A 152 -1.12 -15.64 -9.14
N ALA A 153 0.16 -15.32 -9.26
CA ALA A 153 0.63 -13.94 -9.14
C ALA A 153 -0.03 -13.04 -10.17
N ALA A 154 -0.31 -11.82 -9.78
CA ALA A 154 -0.90 -10.79 -10.60
C ALA A 154 -0.18 -9.44 -10.36
N THR A 155 -0.52 -8.46 -11.17
CA THR A 155 -0.03 -7.09 -11.02
C THR A 155 -1.20 -6.13 -10.97
N THR A 156 -0.95 -4.94 -10.45
CA THR A 156 -1.91 -3.83 -10.46
C THR A 156 -1.33 -2.65 -11.23
N SER A 157 -2.20 -1.77 -11.73
CA SER A 157 -1.76 -0.51 -12.35
C SER A 157 -1.81 0.69 -11.38
N ALA A 158 -2.30 0.50 -10.15
CA ALA A 158 -2.34 1.56 -9.16
C ALA A 158 -2.40 0.99 -7.75
N PHE A 159 -1.78 1.68 -6.79
CA PHE A 159 -1.95 1.39 -5.37
C PHE A 159 -1.89 2.68 -4.57
N ALA A 160 -2.70 2.75 -3.51
CA ALA A 160 -2.71 3.82 -2.53
C ALA A 160 -2.99 3.28 -1.13
N ALA A 161 -2.47 4.01 -0.12
CA ALA A 161 -2.74 3.75 1.29
C ALA A 161 -2.98 5.05 2.05
N ILE A 162 -3.72 4.95 3.15
CA ILE A 162 -3.85 6.00 4.16
C ILE A 162 -3.02 5.60 5.37
N PHE A 163 -2.16 6.52 5.80
CA PHE A 163 -1.33 6.40 6.98
C PHE A 163 -1.89 7.30 8.07
N VAL A 164 -1.72 6.88 9.31
CA VAL A 164 -2.23 7.56 10.50
C VAL A 164 -1.06 7.86 11.41
N ASP A 165 -0.95 9.10 11.86
CA ASP A 165 0.05 9.55 12.81
C ASP A 165 1.47 9.69 12.23
N VAL A 166 1.59 10.16 11.00
CA VAL A 166 2.90 10.48 10.41
C VAL A 166 3.38 11.82 10.97
N GLU A 167 4.32 11.79 11.89
CA GLU A 167 4.83 12.97 12.57
C GLU A 167 6.22 13.40 12.08
N VAL A 168 7.04 12.45 11.64
CA VAL A 168 8.45 12.70 11.24
C VAL A 168 8.63 12.46 9.75
N ALA A 169 9.07 13.51 9.05
CA ALA A 169 9.35 13.45 7.62
C ALA A 169 10.45 12.43 7.27
N GLY A 170 10.25 11.66 6.21
CA GLY A 170 11.23 10.71 5.67
C GLY A 170 11.29 9.37 6.39
N LEU A 171 10.53 9.15 7.47
CA LEU A 171 10.46 7.85 8.17
C LEU A 171 9.37 6.95 7.61
N THR A 172 8.30 7.53 7.10
CA THR A 172 7.21 6.78 6.45
C THR A 172 7.33 6.90 4.95
N THR A 173 7.44 5.75 4.27
CA THR A 173 7.67 5.70 2.82
C THR A 173 6.82 4.65 2.15
N MET A 174 6.57 4.82 0.85
CA MET A 174 5.96 3.84 -0.02
C MET A 174 6.85 3.60 -1.22
N GLU A 175 7.23 2.35 -1.46
CA GLU A 175 8.08 1.94 -2.58
C GLU A 175 7.36 0.92 -3.46
N PHE A 176 7.35 1.15 -4.75
CA PHE A 176 6.67 0.36 -5.77
C PHE A 176 7.67 -0.44 -6.58
N PHE A 177 7.36 -1.70 -6.85
CA PHE A 177 8.23 -2.61 -7.57
C PHE A 177 7.51 -3.23 -8.76
N ASP A 178 8.23 -3.36 -9.87
CA ASP A 178 7.77 -4.07 -11.06
C ASP A 178 7.86 -5.60 -10.92
N GLU A 179 7.51 -6.32 -11.98
CA GLU A 179 7.57 -7.79 -12.02
C GLU A 179 9.00 -8.34 -11.97
N SER A 180 10.01 -7.55 -12.32
CA SER A 180 11.42 -7.92 -12.20
C SER A 180 11.96 -7.74 -10.77
N GLY A 181 11.18 -7.11 -9.89
CA GLY A 181 11.58 -6.72 -8.55
C GLY A 181 12.39 -5.42 -8.51
N SER A 182 12.45 -4.68 -9.63
CA SER A 182 13.10 -3.36 -9.67
C SER A 182 12.17 -2.31 -9.07
N SER A 183 12.75 -1.39 -8.28
CA SER A 183 12.02 -0.23 -7.75
C SER A 183 11.72 0.75 -8.89
N ILE A 184 10.43 1.04 -9.09
CA ILE A 184 9.95 1.96 -10.14
C ILE A 184 9.52 3.31 -9.57
N LEU A 185 9.29 3.39 -8.26
CA LEU A 185 8.99 4.62 -7.53
C LEU A 185 9.27 4.41 -6.05
N SER A 186 9.89 5.40 -5.40
CA SER A 186 9.93 5.53 -3.94
C SER A 186 9.50 6.95 -3.56
N ARG A 187 8.62 7.07 -2.55
CA ARG A 187 8.06 8.33 -2.08
C ARG A 187 7.95 8.37 -0.56
N ASP A 188 8.33 9.50 0.00
CA ASP A 188 8.02 9.82 1.38
C ASP A 188 6.54 10.18 1.51
N VAL A 189 5.92 9.73 2.60
CA VAL A 189 4.56 10.11 2.95
C VAL A 189 4.58 11.48 3.62
N LEU A 190 3.65 12.36 3.25
CA LEU A 190 3.57 13.69 3.83
C LEU A 190 3.21 13.62 5.33
N VAL A 191 3.78 14.52 6.11
CA VAL A 191 3.51 14.64 7.55
C VAL A 191 2.09 15.14 7.77
N GLY A 192 1.28 14.37 8.50
CA GLY A 192 -0.07 14.74 8.93
C GLY A 192 -0.10 15.34 10.35
N GLY A 193 0.94 15.05 11.14
CA GLY A 193 1.05 15.40 12.55
C GLY A 193 0.34 14.39 13.46
N ASN A 194 0.42 14.61 14.77
CA ASN A 194 -0.22 13.76 15.77
C ASN A 194 -1.70 13.53 15.44
N GLN A 195 -2.14 12.28 15.42
CA GLN A 195 -3.45 11.81 14.96
C GLN A 195 -3.75 12.18 13.49
N GLY A 196 -2.83 12.83 12.78
CA GLY A 196 -3.04 13.26 11.41
C GLY A 196 -3.21 12.09 10.44
N LEU A 197 -3.85 12.37 9.31
CA LEU A 197 -4.07 11.42 8.23
C LEU A 197 -3.25 11.84 7.01
N SER A 198 -2.60 10.86 6.38
CA SER A 198 -1.79 11.08 5.19
C SER A 198 -2.17 10.08 4.11
N PHE A 199 -2.47 10.57 2.92
CA PHE A 199 -2.77 9.77 1.74
C PHE A 199 -1.59 9.79 0.79
N LEU A 200 -1.14 8.64 0.35
CA LEU A 200 -0.21 8.49 -0.75
C LEU A 200 -0.71 7.42 -1.71
N GLY A 201 -0.75 7.74 -2.98
CA GLY A 201 -1.10 6.81 -4.05
C GLY A 201 -0.31 7.06 -5.32
N ALA A 202 -0.15 6.02 -6.14
CA ALA A 202 0.45 6.12 -7.45
C ALA A 202 -0.30 5.30 -8.49
N VAL A 203 -0.41 5.84 -9.69
CA VAL A 203 -0.97 5.19 -10.88
C VAL A 203 0.16 5.00 -11.88
N ALA A 204 0.38 3.78 -12.32
CA ALA A 204 1.40 3.43 -13.30
C ALA A 204 1.04 3.96 -14.69
N GLY A 205 2.06 4.41 -15.41
CA GLY A 205 1.92 4.82 -16.80
C GLY A 205 1.65 3.65 -17.75
N ALA A 206 1.44 3.96 -19.02
CA ALA A 206 1.16 2.95 -20.02
C ALA A 206 2.33 1.95 -20.14
N GLY A 207 2.02 0.66 -19.97
CA GLY A 207 2.99 -0.43 -20.08
C GLY A 207 3.72 -0.79 -18.78
N GLU A 208 3.59 0.00 -17.73
CA GLU A 208 4.13 -0.35 -16.42
C GLU A 208 3.12 -1.12 -15.57
N ARG A 209 3.64 -2.00 -14.69
CA ARG A 209 2.85 -2.80 -13.77
C ARG A 209 3.53 -2.84 -12.41
N ILE A 210 2.70 -2.81 -11.36
CA ILE A 210 3.13 -2.89 -9.98
C ILE A 210 2.89 -4.33 -9.51
N SER A 211 3.94 -5.05 -9.18
CA SER A 211 3.85 -6.43 -8.66
C SER A 211 3.85 -6.46 -7.13
N ARG A 212 4.50 -5.49 -6.51
CA ARG A 212 4.63 -5.38 -5.06
C ARG A 212 4.74 -3.92 -4.64
N VAL A 213 4.19 -3.60 -3.46
CA VAL A 213 4.38 -2.31 -2.80
C VAL A 213 4.93 -2.56 -1.40
N ARG A 214 6.01 -1.85 -1.03
CA ARG A 214 6.53 -1.83 0.33
C ARG A 214 6.10 -0.55 1.03
N LEU A 215 5.53 -0.72 2.20
CA LEU A 215 5.13 0.33 3.12
C LEU A 215 6.10 0.28 4.32
N THR A 216 6.80 1.39 4.58
CA THR A 216 7.58 1.59 5.80
C THR A 216 6.81 2.60 6.65
N SER A 217 6.41 2.22 7.85
CA SER A 217 5.50 2.96 8.73
C SER A 217 6.25 3.47 9.95
N GLY A 218 6.74 4.71 9.89
CA GLY A 218 7.46 5.35 10.99
C GLY A 218 8.76 4.64 11.41
N ALA A 219 9.19 4.91 12.62
CA ALA A 219 10.38 4.32 13.26
C ALA A 219 10.02 3.33 14.38
N ASN A 220 8.80 3.36 14.87
CA ASN A 220 8.29 2.50 15.93
C ASN A 220 7.24 1.52 15.39
N THR A 221 6.85 0.56 16.20
CA THR A 221 5.93 -0.51 15.79
C THR A 221 5.04 -0.95 16.95
N ILE A 222 3.86 -1.43 16.65
CA ILE A 222 3.06 -2.21 17.58
C ILE A 222 3.78 -3.54 17.83
N VAL A 223 4.00 -3.88 19.08
CA VAL A 223 4.60 -5.14 19.49
C VAL A 223 3.53 -6.11 20.02
N ALA A 224 3.95 -7.29 20.38
CA ALA A 224 3.04 -8.30 20.93
C ALA A 224 2.20 -7.73 22.09
N ASN A 225 0.91 -8.08 22.13
CA ASN A 225 -0.10 -7.57 23.06
C ASN A 225 -0.54 -6.12 22.84
N GLY A 226 -0.33 -5.55 21.64
CA GLY A 226 -0.82 -4.23 21.28
C GLY A 226 -0.14 -3.07 22.01
N THR A 227 1.10 -3.25 22.50
CA THR A 227 1.90 -2.19 23.11
C THR A 227 2.85 -1.56 22.10
N LEU A 228 3.28 -0.31 22.35
CA LEU A 228 4.32 0.32 21.52
C LEU A 228 5.71 -0.25 21.85
N GLY A 229 6.56 -0.34 20.84
CA GLY A 229 7.96 -0.71 21.00
C GLY A 229 8.71 0.31 21.82
N ASN A 230 9.12 1.43 21.23
CA ASN A 230 9.69 2.58 21.94
C ASN A 230 8.69 3.74 21.92
N PRO A 231 8.09 4.14 23.05
CA PRO A 231 7.04 5.15 23.06
C PRO A 231 7.51 6.58 22.74
N ASN A 232 8.82 6.79 22.52
CA ASN A 232 9.37 8.08 22.13
C ASN A 232 9.67 8.19 20.63
N ASP A 233 9.46 7.13 19.87
CA ASP A 233 9.67 7.12 18.42
C ASP A 233 8.33 7.22 17.68
N ASP A 234 8.35 7.79 16.48
CA ASP A 234 7.18 7.91 15.60
C ASP A 234 6.58 6.53 15.28
N VAL A 235 5.33 6.31 15.64
CA VAL A 235 4.57 5.09 15.36
C VAL A 235 3.46 5.40 14.36
N VAL A 236 3.46 4.70 13.25
CA VAL A 236 2.50 4.91 12.17
C VAL A 236 1.73 3.63 11.91
N VAL A 237 0.42 3.73 11.85
CA VAL A 237 -0.48 2.65 11.45
C VAL A 237 -1.20 3.01 10.15
N MET A 238 -1.96 2.09 9.59
CA MET A 238 -2.59 2.29 8.29
C MET A 238 -4.10 2.11 8.37
N ASP A 239 -4.80 2.85 7.51
CA ASP A 239 -6.23 2.70 7.24
C ASP A 239 -6.42 2.17 5.81
N ASP A 240 -7.34 2.70 5.02
CA ASP A 240 -7.76 2.20 3.72
C ASP A 240 -6.62 1.93 2.73
N PHE A 241 -6.68 0.77 2.06
CA PHE A 241 -5.90 0.48 0.87
C PHE A 241 -6.79 0.47 -0.37
N LEU A 242 -6.31 1.09 -1.46
CA LEU A 242 -6.99 1.15 -2.74
C LEU A 242 -6.03 0.69 -3.86
N TYR A 243 -6.48 -0.15 -4.79
CA TYR A 243 -5.64 -0.59 -5.90
C TYR A 243 -6.48 -0.95 -7.13
N ALA A 244 -5.87 -0.91 -8.32
CA ALA A 244 -6.50 -1.32 -9.57
C ALA A 244 -6.66 -2.84 -9.64
N GLU A 245 -7.75 -3.32 -10.29
CA GLU A 245 -7.95 -4.75 -10.62
C GLU A 245 -7.15 -5.16 -11.86
#